data_4c76bcc05afb9b8659f353a892fb2296
#
_entry.id   4c76bcc05afb9b8659f353a892fb2296
#
_cell.length_a   1.000
_cell.length_b   1.000
_cell.length_c   1.000
_cell.angle_alpha   90.00
_cell.angle_beta   90.00
_cell.angle_gamma   90.00
#
_symmetry.space_group_name_H-M   'P 1'
#
loop_
_entity.id
_entity.type
_entity.pdbx_description
1 polymer ?
#
loop_
_entity_poly.entity_id
_entity_poly.type
_entity_poly.pdbx_seq_one_letter_code
_entity_poly.pdbx_strand_id
1 'polypeptide(L)'
;MDLEKLFFTQEDAAFIHEQSLKVLAETGCVFDDEKARNVLQKHGARVDGNVVYFTKELVEKGLSTVVDSLELYRPDGTIYQMGHGSKSMCTAGSPP
;
A
#
# COMPACT_ATOMS: atom_id res chain seq x y z
N MET A 1 12.17 -20.38 10.03
CA MET A 1 11.82 -19.42 11.10
C MET A 1 11.13 -18.22 10.48
N ASP A 2 10.03 -17.83 11.05
CA ASP A 2 9.29 -16.65 10.61
C ASP A 2 9.82 -15.43 11.36
N LEU A 3 10.47 -14.53 10.64
CA LEU A 3 11.06 -13.32 11.22
C LEU A 3 10.01 -12.38 11.81
N GLU A 4 8.80 -12.37 11.24
CA GLU A 4 7.72 -11.55 11.76
C GLU A 4 7.32 -11.98 13.17
N LYS A 5 7.24 -13.28 13.42
CA LYS A 5 6.93 -13.80 14.75
C LYS A 5 8.04 -13.56 15.75
N LEU A 6 9.27 -13.38 15.28
CA LEU A 6 10.41 -13.12 16.14
C LEU A 6 10.45 -11.68 16.63
N PHE A 7 10.12 -10.71 15.76
CA PHE A 7 10.26 -9.30 16.06
C PHE A 7 8.94 -8.57 16.30
N PHE A 8 7.85 -9.06 15.72
CA PHE A 8 6.55 -8.39 15.78
C PHE A 8 5.45 -9.38 16.13
N THR A 9 4.64 -9.01 17.12
CA THR A 9 3.40 -9.73 17.42
C THR A 9 2.28 -9.21 16.54
N GLN A 10 1.14 -9.91 16.54
CA GLN A 10 -0.04 -9.40 15.85
C GLN A 10 -0.56 -8.11 16.47
N GLU A 11 -0.39 -7.94 17.77
CA GLU A 11 -0.74 -6.71 18.46
C GLU A 11 0.13 -5.55 17.99
N ASP A 12 1.43 -5.79 17.81
CA ASP A 12 2.34 -4.79 17.27
C ASP A 12 1.95 -4.38 15.84
N ALA A 13 1.61 -5.36 15.01
CA ALA A 13 1.16 -5.10 13.65
C ALA A 13 -0.13 -4.27 13.63
N ALA A 14 -1.09 -4.60 14.50
CA ALA A 14 -2.33 -3.84 14.61
C ALA A 14 -2.08 -2.41 15.08
N PHE A 15 -1.18 -2.23 16.04
CA PHE A 15 -0.79 -0.91 16.52
C PHE A 15 -0.16 -0.06 15.41
N ILE A 16 0.77 -0.64 14.66
CA ILE A 16 1.42 0.05 13.53
C ILE A 16 0.37 0.44 12.48
N HIS A 17 -0.55 -0.46 12.18
CA HIS A 17 -1.63 -0.19 11.23
C HIS A 17 -2.51 0.98 11.68
N GLU A 18 -2.91 1.00 12.96
CA GLU A 18 -3.69 2.09 13.50
C GLU A 18 -2.96 3.43 13.43
N GLN A 19 -1.69 3.45 13.79
CA GLN A 19 -0.90 4.68 13.72
C GLN A 19 -0.71 5.13 12.27
N SER A 20 -0.54 4.20 11.34
CA SER A 20 -0.46 4.51 9.92
C SER A 20 -1.76 5.16 9.42
N LEU A 21 -2.91 4.66 9.84
CA LEU A 21 -4.20 5.25 9.49
C LEU A 21 -4.33 6.68 10.01
N LYS A 22 -3.82 6.96 11.22
CA LYS A 22 -3.81 8.30 11.77
C LYS A 22 -2.94 9.25 10.96
N VAL A 23 -1.74 8.80 10.57
CA VAL A 23 -0.85 9.60 9.74
C VAL A 23 -1.51 9.94 8.41
N LEU A 24 -2.13 8.97 7.77
CA LEU A 24 -2.82 9.19 6.49
C LEU A 24 -4.03 10.13 6.63
N ALA A 25 -4.72 10.09 7.75
CA ALA A 25 -5.91 10.91 7.99
C ALA A 25 -5.57 12.33 8.45
N GLU A 26 -4.54 12.50 9.28
CA GLU A 26 -4.20 13.77 9.91
C GLU A 26 -3.10 14.54 9.18
N THR A 27 -2.07 13.85 8.76
CA THR A 27 -0.92 14.46 8.04
C THR A 27 -1.14 14.40 6.53
N GLY A 28 -1.65 13.29 6.03
CA GLY A 28 -1.91 13.10 4.61
C GLY A 28 -0.65 12.91 3.79
N CYS A 29 -0.82 12.91 2.50
CA CYS A 29 0.25 12.75 1.52
C CYS A 29 0.16 13.83 0.45
N VAL A 30 1.30 14.25 -0.06
CA VAL A 30 1.36 15.22 -1.16
C VAL A 30 1.23 14.49 -2.48
N PHE A 31 0.27 14.90 -3.29
CA PHE A 31 0.07 14.42 -4.65
C PHE A 31 0.11 15.60 -5.60
N ASP A 32 1.14 15.68 -6.41
CA ASP A 32 1.30 16.80 -7.36
C ASP A 32 0.47 16.64 -8.62
N ASP A 33 0.02 15.41 -8.92
CA ASP A 33 -0.79 15.16 -10.10
C ASP A 33 -2.27 15.46 -9.80
N GLU A 34 -2.82 16.42 -10.54
CA GLU A 34 -4.22 16.82 -10.41
C GLU A 34 -5.18 15.65 -10.69
N LYS A 35 -4.88 14.82 -11.67
CA LYS A 35 -5.72 13.66 -12.00
C LYS A 35 -5.78 12.68 -10.86
N ALA A 36 -4.64 12.42 -10.20
CA ALA A 36 -4.60 11.54 -9.05
C ALA A 36 -5.42 12.11 -7.90
N ARG A 37 -5.31 13.40 -7.63
CA ARG A 37 -6.09 14.07 -6.58
C ARG A 37 -7.59 13.96 -6.86
N ASN A 38 -8.00 14.17 -8.10
CA ASN A 38 -9.41 14.09 -8.49
C ASN A 38 -9.98 12.68 -8.31
N VAL A 39 -9.22 11.66 -8.70
CA VAL A 39 -9.63 10.27 -8.52
C VAL A 39 -9.79 9.94 -7.03
N LEU A 40 -8.85 10.35 -6.20
CA LEU A 40 -8.91 10.10 -4.77
C LEU A 40 -10.07 10.83 -4.11
N GLN A 41 -10.31 12.08 -4.50
CA GLN A 41 -11.43 12.86 -3.99
C GLN A 41 -12.78 12.22 -4.37
N LYS A 42 -12.88 11.71 -5.59
CA LYS A 42 -14.06 11.01 -6.06
C LYS A 42 -14.37 9.77 -5.22
N HIS A 43 -13.35 9.11 -4.69
CA HIS A 43 -13.50 7.91 -3.86
C HIS A 43 -13.59 8.21 -2.36
N GLY A 44 -13.66 9.47 -1.96
CA GLY A 44 -13.93 9.85 -0.58
C GLY A 44 -12.77 10.45 0.18
N ALA A 45 -11.61 10.62 -0.44
CA ALA A 45 -10.49 11.30 0.20
C ALA A 45 -10.75 12.80 0.30
N ARG A 46 -10.19 13.41 1.33
CA ARG A 46 -10.24 14.87 1.47
C ARG A 46 -8.99 15.47 0.82
N VAL A 47 -9.18 16.44 -0.04
CA VAL A 47 -8.08 17.11 -0.75
C VAL A 47 -8.02 18.55 -0.31
N ASP A 48 -6.83 19.00 0.08
CA ASP A 48 -6.55 20.38 0.46
C ASP A 48 -5.28 20.83 -0.28
N GLY A 49 -5.46 21.63 -1.34
CA GLY A 49 -4.35 22.00 -2.21
C GLY A 49 -3.78 20.76 -2.90
N ASN A 50 -2.51 20.44 -2.61
CA ASN A 50 -1.86 19.25 -3.13
C ASN A 50 -1.76 18.12 -2.09
N VAL A 51 -2.34 18.30 -0.91
CA VAL A 51 -2.31 17.31 0.16
C VAL A 51 -3.61 16.52 0.14
N VAL A 52 -3.49 15.19 0.18
CA VAL A 52 -4.64 14.28 0.21
C VAL A 52 -4.66 13.59 1.55
N TYR A 53 -5.83 13.60 2.20
CA TYR A 53 -6.06 12.94 3.48
C TYR A 53 -6.94 11.73 3.25
N PHE A 54 -6.46 10.57 3.70
CA PHE A 54 -7.15 9.29 3.49
C PHE A 54 -7.98 8.93 4.70
N THR A 55 -9.25 8.61 4.48
CA THR A 55 -10.11 8.10 5.55
C THR A 55 -9.80 6.63 5.81
N LYS A 56 -10.13 6.17 7.02
CA LYS A 56 -9.97 4.76 7.38
C LYS A 56 -10.74 3.85 6.41
N GLU A 57 -11.97 4.24 6.08
CA GLU A 57 -12.83 3.47 5.19
C GLU A 57 -12.23 3.35 3.80
N LEU A 58 -11.63 4.42 3.29
CA LEU A 58 -10.99 4.42 1.98
C LEU A 58 -9.78 3.47 1.96
N VAL A 59 -8.94 3.51 2.99
CA VAL A 59 -7.77 2.65 3.11
C VAL A 59 -8.20 1.18 3.22
N GLU A 60 -9.19 0.88 4.05
CA GLU A 60 -9.69 -0.49 4.21
C GLU A 60 -10.30 -1.03 2.93
N LYS A 61 -11.04 -0.21 2.21
CA LYS A 61 -11.60 -0.60 0.91
C LYS A 61 -10.49 -0.90 -0.09
N GLY A 62 -9.44 -0.06 -0.13
CA GLY A 62 -8.30 -0.31 -1.00
C GLY A 62 -7.58 -1.61 -0.66
N LEU A 63 -7.35 -1.86 0.62
CA LEU A 63 -6.70 -3.09 1.06
C LEU A 63 -7.52 -4.34 0.75
N SER A 64 -8.85 -4.23 0.76
CA SER A 64 -9.70 -5.37 0.43
C SER A 64 -9.61 -5.81 -1.03
N THR A 65 -9.11 -4.94 -1.90
CA THR A 65 -8.94 -5.24 -3.33
C THR A 65 -7.53 -5.74 -3.67
N VAL A 66 -6.61 -5.75 -2.71
CA VAL A 66 -5.25 -6.22 -2.93
C VAL A 66 -5.25 -7.74 -3.05
N VAL A 67 -4.56 -8.24 -4.08
CA VAL A 67 -4.44 -9.69 -4.28
C VAL A 67 -3.35 -10.26 -3.39
N ASP A 68 -3.51 -11.54 -3.01
CA ASP A 68 -2.53 -12.23 -2.16
C ASP A 68 -1.28 -12.60 -2.94
N SER A 69 -1.41 -12.82 -4.24
CA SER A 69 -0.28 -13.22 -5.08
C SER A 69 -0.44 -12.65 -6.49
N LEU A 70 0.69 -12.47 -7.14
CA LEU A 70 0.76 -12.00 -8.52
C LEU A 70 1.50 -13.01 -9.37
N GLU A 71 1.06 -13.18 -10.61
CA GLU A 71 1.79 -13.95 -11.60
C GLU A 71 2.49 -12.99 -12.55
N LEU A 72 3.81 -13.11 -12.65
CA LEU A 72 4.61 -12.34 -13.57
C LEU A 72 5.14 -13.24 -14.68
N TYR A 73 5.04 -12.77 -15.90
CA TYR A 73 5.43 -13.54 -17.07
C TYR A 73 6.82 -13.11 -17.50
N ARG A 74 7.71 -14.12 -17.67
CA ARG A 74 9.05 -13.87 -18.19
C ARG A 74 9.03 -13.91 -19.72
N PRO A 75 10.03 -13.28 -20.37
CA PRO A 75 10.09 -13.32 -21.84
C PRO A 75 10.17 -14.72 -22.44
N ASP A 76 10.66 -15.72 -21.69
CA ASP A 76 10.75 -17.11 -22.14
C ASP A 76 9.43 -17.88 -22.00
N GLY A 77 8.36 -17.23 -21.51
CA GLY A 77 7.06 -17.83 -21.32
C GLY A 77 6.85 -18.49 -19.96
N THR A 78 7.86 -18.53 -19.11
CA THR A 78 7.65 -19.08 -17.76
C THR A 78 6.96 -18.07 -16.85
N ILE A 79 6.28 -18.59 -15.84
CA ILE A 79 5.53 -17.77 -14.89
C ILE A 79 6.29 -17.73 -13.56
N TYR A 80 6.42 -16.52 -13.01
CA TYR A 80 7.00 -16.29 -11.70
C TYR A 80 5.91 -15.80 -10.76
N GLN A 81 5.74 -16.48 -9.64
CA GLN A 81 4.71 -16.14 -8.66
C GLN A 81 5.29 -15.31 -7.52
N MET A 82 4.66 -14.16 -7.23
CA MET A 82 4.99 -13.32 -6.08
C MET A 82 3.85 -13.39 -5.08
N GLY A 83 4.18 -13.57 -3.81
CA GLY A 83 3.21 -13.67 -2.73
C GLY A 83 3.18 -15.04 -2.10
N HIS A 84 2.28 -15.27 -1.15
CA HIS A 84 2.10 -16.54 -0.43
C HIS A 84 3.41 -17.11 0.14
N GLY A 85 4.26 -16.25 0.72
CA GLY A 85 5.50 -16.68 1.33
C GLY A 85 6.62 -16.99 0.34
N SER A 86 6.41 -16.78 -0.95
CA SER A 86 7.48 -16.89 -1.92
C SER A 86 8.53 -15.80 -1.67
N LYS A 87 9.79 -16.15 -1.87
CA LYS A 87 10.89 -15.22 -1.66
C LYS A 87 11.36 -14.68 -3.01
N SER A 88 11.43 -13.36 -3.10
CA SER A 88 11.91 -12.72 -4.30
C SER A 88 12.73 -11.49 -3.92
N MET A 89 13.66 -11.14 -4.78
CA MET A 89 14.43 -9.92 -4.63
C MET A 89 14.22 -9.06 -5.86
N CYS A 90 13.88 -7.81 -5.62
CA CYS A 90 13.78 -6.83 -6.69
C CYS A 90 14.35 -5.51 -6.22
N THR A 91 14.81 -4.71 -7.16
CA THR A 91 15.24 -3.35 -6.84
C THR A 91 14.06 -2.41 -7.06
N ALA A 92 13.91 -1.48 -6.14
CA ALA A 92 12.97 -0.38 -6.30
C ALA A 92 13.77 0.89 -6.56
N GLY A 93 13.38 1.62 -7.58
CA GLY A 93 14.05 2.85 -7.91
C GLY A 93 13.10 3.81 -8.60
N SER A 94 13.32 5.08 -8.39
CA SER A 94 12.59 6.11 -9.12
C SER A 94 13.43 6.56 -10.30
N PRO A 95 12.80 6.85 -11.45
CA PRO A 95 13.55 7.44 -12.56
C PRO A 95 14.11 8.80 -12.16
N PRO A 96 15.25 9.19 -12.71
CA PRO A 96 15.85 10.48 -12.40
C PRO A 96 14.98 11.66 -12.83
#